data_01cb0a363213c061dc5e3e42e1ae4418
#
_entry.id   01cb0a363213c061dc5e3e42e1ae4418
#
_cell.length_a   1.000
_cell.length_b   1.000
_cell.length_c   1.000
_cell.angle_alpha   90.00
_cell.angle_beta   90.00
_cell.angle_gamma   90.00
#
_symmetry.space_group_name_H-M   'P 1'
#
loop_
_entity.id
_entity.type
_entity.pdbx_description
1 polymer ?
#
loop_
_entity_poly.entity_id
_entity_poly.type
_entity_poly.pdbx_seq_one_letter_code
_entity_poly.pdbx_strand_id
1 'polypeptide(L)'
;MGRPFGLPSDAPFQRRVLRAALDLFDAANGPLLTEYDRDLPDQADIDADGWACPVTLAPPPAAEDDLAAALVRELRSLLPWYGLSRERRNRTTVGACSLDPESAAAFIGGFLDDHPDNPVPELPIEEVFKHCVEDLKALYGEAATARPGAAARDVQRWLWKETTLGHVLLALHRRFLEGTHAGLKSVAEHSLVPRTILEARGLARPSRPRWHMPQ
;
A
#
# COMPACT_ATOMS: atom_id res chain seq x y z
N MET A 1 0.91 -4.13 -8.88
CA MET A 1 1.48 -5.17 -8.00
C MET A 1 1.51 -6.47 -8.78
N GLY A 2 2.65 -7.15 -8.80
CA GLY A 2 2.78 -8.43 -9.49
C GLY A 2 1.87 -9.49 -8.87
N ARG A 3 1.43 -10.41 -9.71
CA ARG A 3 0.70 -11.62 -9.29
C ARG A 3 1.60 -12.82 -9.52
N PRO A 4 2.53 -13.12 -8.62
CA PRO A 4 3.56 -14.13 -8.85
C PRO A 4 2.98 -15.53 -9.13
N PHE A 5 1.76 -15.79 -8.69
CA PHE A 5 1.04 -17.06 -8.93
C PHE A 5 -0.12 -16.92 -9.94
N GLY A 6 -0.15 -15.89 -10.75
CA GLY A 6 -1.19 -15.73 -11.75
C GLY A 6 -2.53 -15.20 -11.22
N LEU A 7 -3.59 -15.47 -11.96
CA LEU A 7 -4.94 -15.04 -11.59
C LEU A 7 -5.48 -15.84 -10.41
N PRO A 8 -6.34 -15.24 -9.57
CA PRO A 8 -7.09 -15.98 -8.58
C PRO A 8 -7.89 -17.10 -9.25
N SER A 9 -7.90 -18.28 -8.64
CA SER A 9 -8.61 -19.48 -9.13
C SER A 9 -8.11 -20.08 -10.45
N ASP A 10 -7.00 -19.62 -11.02
CA ASP A 10 -6.32 -20.28 -12.15
C ASP A 10 -5.39 -21.39 -11.64
N ALA A 11 -5.97 -22.49 -11.17
CA ALA A 11 -5.21 -23.61 -10.64
C ALA A 11 -4.23 -24.24 -11.66
N PRO A 12 -4.51 -24.34 -12.96
CA PRO A 12 -3.55 -24.83 -13.95
C PRO A 12 -2.29 -23.96 -14.03
N PHE A 13 -2.45 -22.63 -14.09
CA PHE A 13 -1.32 -21.70 -14.14
C PHE A 13 -0.52 -21.74 -12.83
N GLN A 14 -1.20 -21.65 -11.68
CA GLN A 14 -0.58 -21.68 -10.35
C GLN A 14 0.25 -22.93 -10.12
N ARG A 15 -0.25 -24.11 -10.52
CA ARG A 15 0.47 -25.37 -10.43
C ARG A 15 1.73 -25.40 -11.31
N ARG A 16 1.68 -24.81 -12.51
CA ARG A 16 2.86 -24.72 -13.38
C ARG A 16 3.94 -23.85 -12.76
N VAL A 17 3.59 -22.69 -12.22
CA VAL A 17 4.54 -21.79 -11.53
C VAL A 17 5.16 -22.48 -10.32
N LEU A 18 4.34 -23.13 -9.48
CA LEU A 18 4.82 -23.85 -8.31
C LEU A 18 5.75 -25.01 -8.71
N ARG A 19 5.41 -25.76 -9.75
CA ARG A 19 6.27 -26.85 -10.24
C ARG A 19 7.60 -26.32 -10.74
N ALA A 20 7.59 -25.28 -11.57
CA ALA A 20 8.82 -24.65 -12.04
C ALA A 20 9.71 -24.14 -10.91
N ALA A 21 9.11 -23.58 -9.84
CA ALA A 21 9.86 -23.18 -8.65
C ALA A 21 10.45 -24.37 -7.87
N LEU A 22 9.70 -25.46 -7.76
CA LEU A 22 10.18 -26.67 -7.10
C LEU A 22 11.27 -27.40 -7.90
N ASP A 23 11.17 -27.41 -9.22
CA ASP A 23 12.18 -28.00 -10.11
C ASP A 23 13.57 -27.34 -9.96
N LEU A 24 13.64 -26.10 -9.40
CA LEU A 24 14.90 -25.43 -9.09
C LEU A 24 15.68 -26.14 -7.95
N PHE A 25 15.01 -26.91 -7.10
CA PHE A 25 15.71 -27.69 -6.05
C PHE A 25 16.48 -28.88 -6.60
N ASP A 26 16.18 -29.32 -7.82
CA ASP A 26 16.89 -30.41 -8.50
C ASP A 26 18.16 -29.93 -9.23
N ALA A 27 18.44 -28.62 -9.18
CA ALA A 27 19.63 -28.04 -9.79
C ALA A 27 20.91 -28.53 -9.10
N ALA A 28 21.89 -28.97 -9.89
CA ALA A 28 23.14 -29.52 -9.39
C ALA A 28 24.02 -28.49 -8.66
N ASN A 29 23.84 -27.18 -8.95
CA ASN A 29 24.62 -26.06 -8.39
C ASN A 29 23.72 -24.88 -8.08
N GLY A 30 24.06 -24.11 -7.03
CA GLY A 30 23.41 -22.87 -6.65
C GLY A 30 24.41 -21.79 -6.19
N PRO A 31 23.98 -20.56 -5.98
CA PRO A 31 22.63 -20.06 -6.12
C PRO A 31 22.18 -19.92 -7.58
N LEU A 32 20.90 -20.24 -7.87
CA LEU A 32 20.34 -20.20 -9.21
C LEU A 32 19.25 -19.11 -9.29
N LEU A 33 19.34 -18.28 -10.33
CA LEU A 33 18.29 -17.32 -10.69
C LEU A 33 17.83 -17.65 -12.12
N THR A 34 16.55 -18.01 -12.25
CA THR A 34 15.96 -18.36 -13.54
C THR A 34 14.72 -17.49 -13.78
N GLU A 35 14.59 -16.97 -14.96
CA GLU A 35 13.38 -16.27 -15.40
C GLU A 35 12.32 -17.29 -15.81
N TYR A 36 11.09 -17.08 -15.35
CA TYR A 36 9.95 -17.89 -15.77
C TYR A 36 9.42 -17.37 -17.11
N ASP A 37 9.45 -18.20 -18.13
CA ASP A 37 9.26 -17.87 -19.54
C ASP A 37 7.80 -17.63 -19.99
N ARG A 38 6.87 -17.61 -19.04
CA ARG A 38 5.44 -17.43 -19.35
C ARG A 38 4.86 -16.24 -18.62
N ASP A 39 4.40 -15.30 -19.41
CA ASP A 39 3.60 -14.19 -18.92
C ASP A 39 2.20 -14.60 -18.50
N LEU A 40 1.60 -13.79 -17.62
CA LEU A 40 0.18 -13.85 -17.36
C LEU A 40 -0.59 -13.57 -18.67
N PRO A 41 -1.71 -14.27 -18.90
CA PRO A 41 -2.62 -13.85 -19.95
C PRO A 41 -2.94 -12.38 -19.81
N ASP A 42 -2.91 -11.64 -20.92
CA ASP A 42 -3.22 -10.21 -20.94
C ASP A 42 -4.56 -9.96 -20.25
N GLN A 43 -4.53 -9.17 -19.19
CA GLN A 43 -5.74 -8.76 -18.46
C GLN A 43 -6.41 -7.55 -19.13
N ALA A 44 -6.05 -7.22 -20.35
CA ALA A 44 -6.64 -6.11 -21.10
C ALA A 44 -8.19 -6.18 -21.16
N ASP A 45 -8.74 -7.37 -21.09
CA ASP A 45 -10.19 -7.60 -21.21
C ASP A 45 -10.98 -7.51 -19.89
N ILE A 46 -10.30 -7.35 -18.75
CA ILE A 46 -10.98 -7.24 -17.43
C ILE A 46 -10.98 -5.79 -16.93
N ASP A 47 -10.27 -4.93 -17.60
CA ASP A 47 -10.27 -3.50 -17.30
C ASP A 47 -11.56 -2.87 -17.84
N ALA A 48 -12.57 -2.89 -17.00
CA ALA A 48 -13.76 -2.08 -17.26
C ALA A 48 -13.32 -0.62 -17.35
N ASP A 49 -13.29 -0.11 -18.57
CA ASP A 49 -13.16 1.33 -18.81
C ASP A 49 -14.18 2.06 -17.92
N GLY A 50 -13.71 2.94 -17.05
CA GLY A 50 -14.59 3.79 -16.27
C GLY A 50 -14.84 3.38 -14.82
N TRP A 51 -13.97 2.55 -14.18
CA TRP A 51 -14.10 2.39 -12.74
C TRP A 51 -13.89 3.72 -12.01
N ALA A 52 -14.85 4.08 -11.17
CA ALA A 52 -14.75 5.16 -10.20
C ALA A 52 -14.95 4.60 -8.80
N CYS A 53 -14.27 5.19 -7.82
CA CYS A 53 -14.51 4.86 -6.42
C CYS A 53 -16.03 5.00 -6.13
N PRO A 54 -16.66 4.08 -5.39
CA PRO A 54 -18.08 4.19 -5.03
C PRO A 54 -18.37 5.38 -4.11
N VAL A 55 -17.34 5.97 -3.54
CA VAL A 55 -17.44 7.10 -2.61
C VAL A 55 -16.96 8.37 -3.32
N THR A 56 -17.80 9.41 -3.34
CA THR A 56 -17.39 10.74 -3.74
C THR A 56 -16.68 11.40 -2.57
N LEU A 57 -15.36 11.53 -2.67
CA LEU A 57 -14.56 12.22 -1.67
C LEU A 57 -14.45 13.70 -1.99
N ALA A 58 -14.35 14.53 -0.97
CA ALA A 58 -13.92 15.90 -1.15
C ALA A 58 -12.45 15.90 -1.64
N PRO A 59 -12.08 16.82 -2.56
CA PRO A 59 -10.69 16.92 -2.98
C PRO A 59 -9.79 17.23 -1.77
N PRO A 60 -8.57 16.65 -1.73
CA PRO A 60 -7.63 16.93 -0.66
C PRO A 60 -7.34 18.43 -0.55
N PRO A 61 -7.20 18.99 0.66
CA PRO A 61 -6.81 20.38 0.86
C PRO A 61 -5.48 20.70 0.17
N ALA A 62 -5.36 21.91 -0.34
CA ALA A 62 -4.12 22.41 -0.93
C ALA A 62 -3.07 22.75 0.15
N ALA A 63 -3.51 23.18 1.33
CA ALA A 63 -2.64 23.47 2.47
C ALA A 63 -2.36 22.23 3.29
N GLU A 64 -1.08 22.00 3.65
CA GLU A 64 -0.67 20.85 4.46
C GLU A 64 -1.29 20.90 5.87
N ASP A 65 -1.47 22.07 6.44
CA ASP A 65 -2.04 22.29 7.78
C ASP A 65 -3.47 21.77 7.93
N ASP A 66 -4.21 21.63 6.82
CA ASP A 66 -5.59 21.12 6.82
C ASP A 66 -5.67 19.61 6.58
N LEU A 67 -4.56 18.96 6.21
CA LEU A 67 -4.55 17.56 5.80
C LEU A 67 -4.90 16.60 6.95
N ALA A 68 -4.44 16.85 8.17
CA ALA A 68 -4.71 15.98 9.32
C ALA A 68 -6.22 15.88 9.62
N ALA A 69 -6.90 17.03 9.71
CA ALA A 69 -8.34 17.08 9.94
C ALA A 69 -9.13 16.53 8.74
N ALA A 70 -8.66 16.76 7.51
CA ALA A 70 -9.28 16.26 6.30
C ALA A 70 -9.16 14.73 6.22
N LEU A 71 -8.04 14.15 6.63
CA LEU A 71 -7.83 12.69 6.68
C LEU A 71 -8.88 12.00 7.54
N VAL A 72 -9.12 12.50 8.75
CA VAL A 72 -10.14 11.94 9.65
C VAL A 72 -11.55 12.07 9.04
N ARG A 73 -11.87 13.20 8.42
CA ARG A 73 -13.18 13.38 7.75
C ARG A 73 -13.35 12.44 6.57
N GLU A 74 -12.32 12.28 5.75
CA GLU A 74 -12.32 11.37 4.60
C GLU A 74 -12.49 9.93 5.06
N LEU A 75 -11.73 9.49 6.07
CA LEU A 75 -11.84 8.17 6.65
C LEU A 75 -13.29 7.87 7.10
N ARG A 76 -13.92 8.78 7.83
CA ARG A 76 -15.31 8.60 8.29
C ARG A 76 -16.29 8.35 7.14
N SER A 77 -16.08 8.97 5.99
CA SER A 77 -16.92 8.75 4.80
C SER A 77 -16.69 7.37 4.17
N LEU A 78 -15.53 6.74 4.40
CA LEU A 78 -15.19 5.42 3.91
C LEU A 78 -15.61 4.27 4.83
N LEU A 79 -15.77 4.51 6.13
CA LEU A 79 -16.12 3.47 7.12
C LEU A 79 -17.36 2.64 6.75
N PRO A 80 -18.49 3.22 6.26
CA PRO A 80 -19.65 2.43 5.86
C PRO A 80 -19.34 1.47 4.70
N TRP A 81 -18.52 1.88 3.74
CA TRP A 81 -18.11 1.06 2.60
C TRP A 81 -17.15 -0.04 3.01
N TYR A 82 -16.24 0.27 3.93
CA TYR A 82 -15.38 -0.74 4.54
C TYR A 82 -16.22 -1.80 5.29
N GLY A 83 -17.21 -1.38 6.08
CA GLY A 83 -18.14 -2.27 6.77
C GLY A 83 -18.85 -3.21 5.78
N LEU A 84 -19.40 -2.66 4.70
CA LEU A 84 -20.05 -3.44 3.63
C LEU A 84 -19.09 -4.44 2.96
N SER A 85 -17.85 -4.02 2.69
CA SER A 85 -16.83 -4.91 2.11
C SER A 85 -16.51 -6.07 3.04
N ARG A 86 -16.35 -5.78 4.33
CA ARG A 86 -16.05 -6.77 5.37
C ARG A 86 -17.17 -7.79 5.55
N GLU A 87 -18.42 -7.33 5.59
CA GLU A 87 -19.59 -8.20 5.66
C GLU A 87 -19.67 -9.16 4.47
N ARG A 88 -19.48 -8.63 3.25
CA ARG A 88 -19.55 -9.45 2.02
C ARG A 88 -18.43 -10.48 1.91
N ARG A 89 -17.24 -10.15 2.38
CA ARG A 89 -16.06 -11.01 2.26
C ARG A 89 -15.83 -11.90 3.46
N ASN A 90 -16.51 -11.61 4.56
CA ASN A 90 -16.32 -12.25 5.86
C ASN A 90 -14.84 -12.29 6.30
N ARG A 91 -14.07 -11.28 5.90
CA ARG A 91 -12.66 -11.13 6.23
C ARG A 91 -12.20 -9.68 6.03
N THR A 92 -11.12 -9.32 6.70
CA THR A 92 -10.39 -8.06 6.51
C THR A 92 -8.90 -8.30 6.66
N THR A 93 -8.09 -7.42 6.07
CA THR A 93 -6.64 -7.35 6.28
C THR A 93 -6.25 -6.22 7.23
N VAL A 94 -7.23 -5.45 7.71
CA VAL A 94 -7.06 -4.46 8.78
C VAL A 94 -6.91 -5.17 10.11
N GLY A 95 -5.95 -4.77 10.94
CA GLY A 95 -5.70 -5.32 12.27
C GLY A 95 -4.21 -5.49 12.60
N ALA A 96 -3.33 -4.83 11.86
CA ALA A 96 -1.90 -4.78 12.18
C ALA A 96 -1.63 -3.84 13.36
N CYS A 97 -2.36 -2.72 13.47
CA CYS A 97 -2.28 -1.83 14.61
C CYS A 97 -3.40 -2.10 15.63
N SER A 98 -3.13 -1.77 16.90
CA SER A 98 -4.09 -1.95 18.01
C SER A 98 -5.08 -0.79 18.14
N LEU A 99 -4.94 0.25 17.31
CA LEU A 99 -5.79 1.44 17.34
C LEU A 99 -7.04 1.24 16.47
N ASP A 100 -8.13 1.89 16.85
CA ASP A 100 -9.25 2.03 15.94
C ASP A 100 -8.87 2.92 14.75
N PRO A 101 -9.59 2.83 13.61
CA PRO A 101 -9.22 3.54 12.39
C PRO A 101 -9.15 5.07 12.53
N GLU A 102 -10.02 5.70 13.34
CA GLU A 102 -10.00 7.16 13.54
C GLU A 102 -8.79 7.58 14.38
N SER A 103 -8.49 6.84 15.44
CA SER A 103 -7.29 7.05 16.25
C SER A 103 -6.01 6.85 15.44
N ALA A 104 -5.96 5.83 14.58
CA ALA A 104 -4.85 5.61 13.67
C ALA A 104 -4.66 6.77 12.68
N ALA A 105 -5.76 7.30 12.11
CA ALA A 105 -5.71 8.45 11.22
C ALA A 105 -5.25 9.73 11.93
N ALA A 106 -5.75 9.97 13.14
CA ALA A 106 -5.34 11.11 13.96
C ALA A 106 -3.86 11.01 14.33
N PHE A 107 -3.38 9.83 14.73
CA PHE A 107 -1.97 9.60 15.04
C PHE A 107 -1.07 9.85 13.82
N ILE A 108 -1.42 9.32 12.65
CA ILE A 108 -0.67 9.57 11.42
C ILE A 108 -0.69 11.06 11.05
N GLY A 109 -1.87 11.71 11.14
CA GLY A 109 -2.01 13.14 10.86
C GLY A 109 -1.16 14.03 11.78
N GLY A 110 -0.99 13.63 13.03
CA GLY A 110 -0.17 14.35 14.01
C GLY A 110 1.30 14.52 13.61
N PHE A 111 1.83 13.65 12.77
CA PHE A 111 3.20 13.80 12.24
C PHE A 111 3.36 14.91 11.21
N LEU A 112 2.27 15.51 10.72
CA LEU A 112 2.36 16.67 9.81
C LEU A 112 2.79 17.95 10.55
N ASP A 113 2.37 18.10 11.80
CA ASP A 113 2.68 19.28 12.61
C ASP A 113 3.89 19.05 13.52
N ASP A 114 3.83 18.00 14.32
CA ASP A 114 4.86 17.64 15.30
C ASP A 114 4.96 16.11 15.42
N HIS A 115 5.78 15.62 16.34
CA HIS A 115 5.84 14.20 16.69
C HIS A 115 4.77 13.92 17.75
N PRO A 116 3.70 13.19 17.42
CA PRO A 116 2.68 12.82 18.40
C PRO A 116 3.26 11.85 19.44
N ASP A 117 2.66 11.83 20.62
CA ASP A 117 2.96 10.81 21.62
C ASP A 117 2.74 9.41 21.06
N ASN A 118 3.60 8.46 21.46
CA ASN A 118 3.45 7.07 21.03
C ASN A 118 2.22 6.43 21.74
N PRO A 119 1.16 6.06 21.01
CA PRO A 119 -0.04 5.48 21.63
C PRO A 119 0.14 4.03 22.09
N VAL A 120 1.24 3.38 21.74
CA VAL A 120 1.58 2.00 22.11
C VAL A 120 3.03 1.98 22.63
N PRO A 121 3.27 2.35 23.90
CA PRO A 121 4.63 2.53 24.43
C PRO A 121 5.51 1.27 24.40
N GLU A 122 4.91 0.09 24.26
CA GLU A 122 5.60 -1.20 24.17
C GLU A 122 6.31 -1.43 22.85
N LEU A 123 5.97 -0.64 21.81
CA LEU A 123 6.55 -0.71 20.48
C LEU A 123 7.26 0.58 20.11
N PRO A 124 8.31 0.52 19.27
CA PRO A 124 8.90 1.73 18.68
C PRO A 124 7.86 2.54 17.90
N ILE A 125 7.90 3.87 18.01
CA ILE A 125 6.90 4.74 17.37
C ILE A 125 6.83 4.56 15.85
N GLU A 126 7.96 4.27 15.19
CA GLU A 126 8.02 3.96 13.76
C GLU A 126 7.33 2.66 13.38
N GLU A 127 7.31 1.69 14.29
CA GLU A 127 6.60 0.43 14.08
C GLU A 127 5.09 0.63 14.23
N VAL A 128 4.67 1.35 15.27
CA VAL A 128 3.26 1.75 15.45
C VAL A 128 2.78 2.55 14.25
N PHE A 129 3.56 3.54 13.80
CA PHE A 129 3.26 4.33 12.61
C PHE A 129 3.09 3.44 11.37
N LYS A 130 4.01 2.52 11.14
CA LYS A 130 3.96 1.59 10.01
C LYS A 130 2.69 0.73 10.05
N HIS A 131 2.35 0.15 11.20
CA HIS A 131 1.15 -0.66 11.37
C HIS A 131 -0.12 0.16 11.10
N CYS A 132 -0.22 1.38 11.61
CA CYS A 132 -1.35 2.27 11.35
C CYS A 132 -1.47 2.62 9.85
N VAL A 133 -0.35 2.88 9.17
CA VAL A 133 -0.33 3.15 7.73
C VAL A 133 -0.81 1.94 6.93
N GLU A 134 -0.36 0.73 7.27
CA GLU A 134 -0.79 -0.48 6.56
C GLU A 134 -2.29 -0.74 6.77
N ASP A 135 -2.81 -0.54 7.98
CA ASP A 135 -4.23 -0.68 8.27
C ASP A 135 -5.09 0.35 7.52
N LEU A 136 -4.67 1.62 7.47
CA LEU A 136 -5.41 2.62 6.69
C LEU A 136 -5.36 2.32 5.19
N LYS A 137 -4.22 1.94 4.63
CA LYS A 137 -4.14 1.52 3.21
C LYS A 137 -5.06 0.33 2.92
N ALA A 138 -5.10 -0.65 3.81
CA ALA A 138 -5.98 -1.82 3.69
C ALA A 138 -7.45 -1.40 3.74
N LEU A 139 -7.85 -0.57 4.72
CA LEU A 139 -9.21 -0.06 4.86
C LEU A 139 -9.67 0.68 3.60
N TYR A 140 -8.85 1.60 3.09
CA TYR A 140 -9.15 2.34 1.86
C TYR A 140 -9.31 1.41 0.66
N GLY A 141 -8.42 0.44 0.51
CA GLY A 141 -8.50 -0.56 -0.55
C GLY A 141 -9.74 -1.45 -0.43
N GLU A 142 -10.10 -1.86 0.77
CA GLU A 142 -11.29 -2.67 1.01
C GLU A 142 -12.57 -1.86 0.79
N ALA A 143 -12.63 -0.61 1.20
CA ALA A 143 -13.75 0.30 0.94
C ALA A 143 -13.92 0.56 -0.57
N ALA A 144 -12.84 0.87 -1.29
CA ALA A 144 -12.86 1.11 -2.73
C ALA A 144 -13.35 -0.12 -3.52
N THR A 145 -13.04 -1.33 -3.03
CA THR A 145 -13.44 -2.59 -3.66
C THR A 145 -14.74 -3.19 -3.12
N ALA A 146 -15.50 -2.45 -2.32
CA ALA A 146 -16.84 -2.84 -1.88
C ALA A 146 -17.80 -3.04 -3.07
N ARG A 147 -17.59 -2.32 -4.18
CA ARG A 147 -18.24 -2.60 -5.47
C ARG A 147 -17.31 -3.44 -6.36
N PRO A 148 -17.84 -4.45 -7.06
CA PRO A 148 -17.07 -5.23 -8.03
C PRO A 148 -16.54 -4.36 -9.19
N GLY A 149 -15.49 -4.85 -9.86
CA GLY A 149 -14.98 -4.24 -11.09
C GLY A 149 -13.77 -3.30 -10.90
N ALA A 150 -13.29 -3.08 -9.67
CA ALA A 150 -12.09 -2.29 -9.44
C ALA A 150 -10.82 -3.10 -9.82
N ALA A 151 -10.07 -2.64 -10.80
CA ALA A 151 -8.73 -3.15 -11.05
C ALA A 151 -7.74 -2.63 -9.99
N ALA A 152 -6.75 -3.43 -9.63
CA ALA A 152 -5.76 -3.04 -8.61
C ALA A 152 -5.02 -1.73 -8.96
N ARG A 153 -4.76 -1.48 -10.25
CA ARG A 153 -4.13 -0.24 -10.73
C ARG A 153 -5.02 0.99 -10.51
N ASP A 154 -6.36 0.83 -10.65
CA ASP A 154 -7.28 1.94 -10.49
C ASP A 154 -7.45 2.31 -9.02
N VAL A 155 -7.55 1.33 -8.13
CA VAL A 155 -7.54 1.54 -6.68
C VAL A 155 -6.22 2.21 -6.25
N GLN A 156 -5.09 1.75 -6.78
CA GLN A 156 -3.79 2.35 -6.48
C GLN A 156 -3.70 3.80 -6.98
N ARG A 157 -4.13 4.06 -8.23
CA ARG A 157 -4.17 5.41 -8.79
C ARG A 157 -5.05 6.32 -7.96
N TRP A 158 -6.27 5.89 -7.62
CA TRP A 158 -7.19 6.61 -6.78
C TRP A 158 -6.57 6.93 -5.41
N LEU A 159 -6.04 5.93 -4.71
CA LEU A 159 -5.42 6.12 -3.39
C LEU A 159 -4.33 7.21 -3.41
N TRP A 160 -3.44 7.18 -4.40
CA TRP A 160 -2.26 8.06 -4.43
C TRP A 160 -2.49 9.42 -5.11
N LYS A 161 -3.58 9.59 -5.86
CA LYS A 161 -3.86 10.84 -6.58
C LYS A 161 -5.06 11.61 -6.06
N GLU A 162 -6.04 10.90 -5.52
CA GLU A 162 -7.36 11.47 -5.26
C GLU A 162 -7.74 11.49 -3.79
N THR A 163 -7.04 10.73 -2.92
CA THR A 163 -7.36 10.68 -1.49
C THR A 163 -6.47 11.57 -0.65
N THR A 164 -7.03 12.09 0.43
CA THR A 164 -6.27 12.83 1.45
C THR A 164 -5.19 11.93 2.08
N LEU A 165 -5.49 10.65 2.31
CA LEU A 165 -4.49 9.69 2.81
C LEU A 165 -3.24 9.65 1.91
N GLY A 166 -3.42 9.55 0.59
CA GLY A 166 -2.30 9.54 -0.35
C GLY A 166 -1.44 10.81 -0.26
N HIS A 167 -2.09 11.98 -0.10
CA HIS A 167 -1.40 13.28 0.06
C HIS A 167 -0.65 13.36 1.39
N VAL A 168 -1.27 12.93 2.50
CA VAL A 168 -0.63 12.85 3.81
C VAL A 168 0.62 11.96 3.76
N LEU A 169 0.51 10.75 3.21
CA LEU A 169 1.65 9.83 3.12
C LEU A 169 2.80 10.39 2.27
N LEU A 170 2.50 11.14 1.22
CA LEU A 170 3.52 11.81 0.40
C LEU A 170 4.17 12.99 1.12
N ALA A 171 3.42 13.76 1.88
CA ALA A 171 3.96 14.84 2.72
C ALA A 171 4.87 14.27 3.81
N LEU A 172 4.42 13.22 4.51
CA LEU A 172 5.21 12.55 5.54
C LEU A 172 6.45 11.85 4.99
N HIS A 173 6.38 11.27 3.78
CA HIS A 173 7.56 10.70 3.12
C HIS A 173 8.67 11.75 2.98
N ARG A 174 8.34 12.95 2.48
CA ARG A 174 9.31 14.06 2.36
C ARG A 174 9.84 14.49 3.72
N ARG A 175 8.93 14.74 4.68
CA ARG A 175 9.27 15.18 6.04
C ARG A 175 10.20 14.19 6.75
N PHE A 176 9.95 12.90 6.65
CA PHE A 176 10.78 11.89 7.31
C PHE A 176 12.15 11.71 6.65
N LEU A 177 12.27 11.89 5.34
CA LEU A 177 13.58 11.89 4.67
C LEU A 177 14.46 13.04 5.10
N GLU A 178 13.88 14.20 5.38
CA GLU A 178 14.56 15.41 5.85
C GLU A 178 14.79 15.38 7.37
N GLY A 179 14.01 14.58 8.09
CA GLY A 179 14.03 14.50 9.55
C GLY A 179 15.24 13.72 10.10
N THR A 180 15.41 13.79 11.43
CA THR A 180 16.52 13.17 12.17
C THR A 180 16.18 11.81 12.79
N HIS A 181 14.88 11.44 12.87
CA HIS A 181 14.45 10.18 13.46
C HIS A 181 14.76 8.99 12.56
N ALA A 182 15.77 8.20 12.92
CA ALA A 182 16.29 7.12 12.06
C ALA A 182 15.26 6.08 11.67
N GLY A 183 14.37 5.66 12.58
CA GLY A 183 13.33 4.67 12.32
C GLY A 183 12.28 5.17 11.33
N LEU A 184 11.74 6.39 11.51
CA LEU A 184 10.77 6.98 10.57
C LEU A 184 11.39 7.24 9.20
N LYS A 185 12.66 7.65 9.15
CA LYS A 185 13.41 7.79 7.90
C LYS A 185 13.53 6.46 7.17
N SER A 186 13.85 5.38 7.88
CA SER A 186 13.89 4.02 7.33
C SER A 186 12.52 3.59 6.76
N VAL A 187 11.43 3.90 7.47
CA VAL A 187 10.06 3.64 6.96
C VAL A 187 9.80 4.41 5.66
N ALA A 188 10.18 5.68 5.58
CA ALA A 188 10.03 6.48 4.37
C ALA A 188 10.84 5.91 3.20
N GLU A 189 12.08 5.50 3.44
CA GLU A 189 12.97 4.98 2.40
C GLU A 189 12.53 3.62 1.80
N HIS A 190 11.84 2.79 2.60
CA HIS A 190 11.64 1.39 2.23
C HIS A 190 10.17 0.95 2.04
N SER A 191 9.20 1.57 2.74
CA SER A 191 7.85 1.01 2.81
C SER A 191 6.69 2.00 2.75
N LEU A 192 6.91 3.30 3.00
CA LEU A 192 5.81 4.24 3.13
C LEU A 192 5.07 4.48 1.82
N VAL A 193 5.81 4.76 0.75
CA VAL A 193 5.27 5.05 -0.58
C VAL A 193 5.83 4.05 -1.61
N PRO A 194 4.98 3.43 -2.44
CA PRO A 194 5.45 2.53 -3.49
C PRO A 194 6.43 3.21 -4.45
N ARG A 195 7.48 2.49 -4.82
CA ARG A 195 8.50 3.00 -5.73
C ARG A 195 7.93 3.52 -7.05
N THR A 196 6.95 2.82 -7.62
CA THR A 196 6.27 3.23 -8.86
C THR A 196 5.59 4.59 -8.75
N ILE A 197 5.08 4.94 -7.57
CA ILE A 197 4.49 6.26 -7.30
C ILE A 197 5.57 7.32 -7.19
N LEU A 198 6.69 7.01 -6.53
CA LEU A 198 7.85 7.91 -6.43
C LEU A 198 8.48 8.16 -7.80
N GLU A 199 8.64 7.14 -8.64
CA GLU A 199 9.14 7.25 -10.01
C GLU A 199 8.24 8.13 -10.87
N ALA A 200 6.94 7.91 -10.82
CA ALA A 200 5.96 8.71 -11.56
C ALA A 200 5.94 10.20 -11.16
N ARG A 201 6.47 10.54 -9.98
CA ARG A 201 6.61 11.92 -9.47
C ARG A 201 8.04 12.47 -9.55
N GLY A 202 8.99 11.73 -10.13
CA GLY A 202 10.39 12.12 -10.18
C GLY A 202 11.10 12.14 -8.82
N LEU A 203 10.54 11.46 -7.81
CA LEU A 203 11.05 11.44 -6.43
C LEU A 203 11.86 10.17 -6.11
N ALA A 204 11.87 9.18 -6.99
CA ALA A 204 12.58 7.93 -6.76
C ALA A 204 14.09 8.15 -6.86
N ARG A 205 14.83 7.70 -5.84
CA ARG A 205 16.28 7.57 -5.95
C ARG A 205 16.62 6.47 -6.96
N PRO A 206 17.69 6.65 -7.79
CA PRO A 206 18.14 5.57 -8.67
C PRO A 206 18.46 4.34 -7.82
N SER A 207 17.88 3.19 -8.19
CA SER A 207 18.15 1.94 -7.49
C SER A 207 19.61 1.57 -7.68
N ARG A 208 20.34 1.45 -6.59
CA ARG A 208 21.56 0.63 -6.65
C ARG A 208 21.10 -0.82 -6.89
N PRO A 209 21.67 -1.52 -7.90
CA PRO A 209 21.41 -2.95 -8.03
C PRO A 209 21.74 -3.63 -6.69
N ARG A 210 20.78 -4.33 -6.10
CA ARG A 210 20.97 -4.98 -4.80
C ARG A 210 21.94 -6.17 -4.85
N TRP A 211 22.40 -6.54 -6.04
CA TRP A 211 23.19 -7.74 -6.28
C TRP A 211 24.44 -7.40 -7.07
N HIS A 212 25.48 -6.92 -6.39
CA HIS A 212 26.84 -7.15 -6.84
C HIS A 212 27.26 -8.49 -6.24
N MET A 213 27.19 -9.55 -7.03
CA MET A 213 27.98 -10.77 -6.77
C MET A 213 29.44 -10.38 -6.98
N PRO A 214 30.33 -10.50 -5.99
CA PRO A 214 31.75 -10.44 -6.26
C PRO A 214 32.09 -11.61 -7.21
N GLN A 215 32.81 -11.30 -8.30
CA GLN A 215 33.39 -12.31 -9.17
C GLN A 215 34.46 -13.11 -8.43
#